data_99da31f85731ec3c8f3a98d59dfe500d
#
_entry.id   99da31f85731ec3c8f3a98d59dfe500d
#
_cell.length_a   1.000
_cell.length_b   1.000
_cell.length_c   1.000
_cell.angle_alpha   90.00
_cell.angle_beta   90.00
_cell.angle_gamma   90.00
#
_symmetry.space_group_name_H-M   'P 1'
#
loop_
_entity.id
_entity.type
_entity.pdbx_description
1 polymer ?
#
loop_
_entity_poly.entity_id
_entity_poly.type
_entity_poly.pdbx_seq_one_letter_code
_entity_poly.pdbx_strand_id
1 'polypeptide(L)'
;MTEAGAFDIHVRPATRADAPGIVWVSNSSILPGEDAGFGGRIDSPFCDASVLAALWRNPNVVGGEEVLVAEMDGRIVGCATVEDRGGELELVNIDVPLQLQGRGIGTILVRSVEERARAEGKQAVTAGTSRNAAGVAWKSLPWWQHLGYLVTHEEENEWTRSIGPGVREIRLRKELLTE
;
A
#
# COMPACT_ATOMS: atom_id res chain seq x y z
N MET A 1 19.53 -22.27 20.98
CA MET A 1 18.37 -21.41 20.64
C MET A 1 18.93 -20.28 19.78
N THR A 2 18.83 -20.41 18.47
CA THR A 2 19.22 -19.37 17.51
C THR A 2 18.14 -18.27 17.58
N GLU A 3 18.54 -17.09 18.04
CA GLU A 3 17.75 -15.88 17.87
C GLU A 3 17.36 -15.78 16.39
N ALA A 4 16.06 -15.76 16.13
CA ALA A 4 15.55 -15.42 14.82
C ALA A 4 16.04 -13.99 14.54
N GLY A 5 17.07 -13.86 13.70
CA GLY A 5 17.63 -12.58 13.33
C GLY A 5 16.51 -11.68 12.85
N ALA A 6 16.35 -10.53 13.47
CA ALA A 6 15.48 -9.48 12.98
C ALA A 6 15.93 -9.19 11.55
N PHE A 7 15.03 -9.41 10.59
CA PHE A 7 15.31 -9.05 9.20
C PHE A 7 15.58 -7.55 9.16
N ASP A 8 16.76 -7.17 8.68
CA ASP A 8 17.10 -5.76 8.49
C ASP A 8 16.34 -5.27 7.25
N ILE A 9 15.19 -4.67 7.48
CA ILE A 9 14.32 -4.13 6.43
C ILE A 9 14.47 -2.63 6.42
N HIS A 10 14.95 -2.10 5.32
CA HIS A 10 15.14 -0.69 5.08
C HIS A 10 14.05 -0.14 4.15
N VAL A 11 13.31 0.88 4.61
CA VAL A 11 12.35 1.61 3.78
C VAL A 11 13.01 2.84 3.20
N ARG A 12 12.92 3.00 1.89
CA ARG A 12 13.48 4.14 1.16
C ARG A 12 12.58 4.58 0.01
N PRO A 13 12.74 5.81 -0.48
CA PRO A 13 12.19 6.20 -1.76
C PRO A 13 12.65 5.24 -2.87
N ALA A 14 11.73 4.85 -3.72
CA ALA A 14 12.04 4.02 -4.86
C ALA A 14 12.81 4.79 -5.94
N THR A 15 13.55 4.09 -6.75
CA THR A 15 14.18 4.61 -7.96
C THR A 15 13.59 3.92 -9.18
N ARG A 16 13.78 4.50 -10.35
CA ARG A 16 13.33 3.87 -11.61
C ARG A 16 13.91 2.46 -11.80
N ALA A 17 15.11 2.22 -11.29
CA ALA A 17 15.77 0.91 -11.36
C ALA A 17 15.06 -0.16 -10.52
N ASP A 18 14.23 0.22 -9.56
CA ASP A 18 13.46 -0.69 -8.74
C ASP A 18 12.21 -1.24 -9.45
N ALA A 19 11.86 -0.73 -10.63
CA ALA A 19 10.64 -1.10 -11.35
C ALA A 19 10.43 -2.62 -11.48
N PRO A 20 11.42 -3.45 -11.84
CA PRO A 20 11.23 -4.91 -11.89
C PRO A 20 10.87 -5.52 -10.54
N GLY A 21 11.51 -5.05 -9.45
CA GLY A 21 11.23 -5.51 -8.08
C GLY A 21 9.84 -5.11 -7.60
N ILE A 22 9.43 -3.88 -7.88
CA ILE A 22 8.10 -3.37 -7.55
C ILE A 22 7.02 -4.17 -8.27
N VAL A 23 7.20 -4.42 -9.57
CA VAL A 23 6.26 -5.22 -10.37
C VAL A 23 6.16 -6.65 -9.86
N TRP A 24 7.29 -7.26 -9.47
CA TRP A 24 7.27 -8.57 -8.85
C TRP A 24 6.46 -8.59 -7.54
N VAL A 25 6.65 -7.58 -6.67
CA VAL A 25 5.90 -7.42 -5.42
C VAL A 25 4.41 -7.31 -5.69
N SER A 26 4.01 -6.38 -6.56
CA SER A 26 2.59 -6.15 -6.87
C SER A 26 1.91 -7.38 -7.48
N ASN A 27 2.61 -8.08 -8.38
CA ASN A 27 2.09 -9.29 -9.02
C ASN A 27 2.01 -10.51 -8.09
N SER A 28 2.75 -10.48 -6.98
CA SER A 28 2.85 -11.58 -6.03
C SER A 28 2.04 -11.36 -4.75
N SER A 29 1.33 -10.24 -4.63
CA SER A 29 0.63 -9.84 -3.39
C SER A 29 -0.74 -10.46 -3.21
N ILE A 30 -1.36 -10.96 -4.28
CA ILE A 30 -2.71 -11.53 -4.29
C ILE A 30 -2.68 -12.87 -5.03
N LEU A 31 -3.43 -13.85 -4.52
CA LEU A 31 -3.61 -15.15 -5.18
C LEU A 31 -4.43 -14.99 -6.47
N PRO A 32 -4.10 -15.73 -7.54
CA PRO A 32 -4.95 -15.81 -8.72
C PRO A 32 -6.37 -16.22 -8.34
N GLY A 33 -7.37 -15.44 -8.76
CA GLY A 33 -8.79 -15.71 -8.47
C GLY A 33 -9.25 -15.29 -7.07
N GLU A 34 -8.40 -14.72 -6.23
CA GLU A 34 -8.79 -14.15 -4.95
C GLU A 34 -9.61 -12.88 -5.16
N ASP A 35 -10.80 -12.80 -4.56
CA ASP A 35 -11.70 -11.64 -4.68
C ASP A 35 -11.32 -10.56 -3.65
N ALA A 36 -10.48 -9.64 -4.06
CA ALA A 36 -10.11 -8.45 -3.29
C ALA A 36 -11.13 -7.30 -3.41
N GLY A 37 -12.31 -7.58 -3.93
CA GLY A 37 -13.27 -6.56 -4.36
C GLY A 37 -13.05 -6.10 -5.80
N PHE A 38 -12.02 -6.59 -6.45
CA PHE A 38 -11.58 -6.10 -7.74
C PHE A 38 -12.07 -6.93 -8.92
N GLY A 39 -12.92 -7.92 -8.72
CA GLY A 39 -13.51 -8.75 -9.79
C GLY A 39 -12.50 -9.33 -10.78
N GLY A 40 -11.24 -9.41 -10.38
CA GLY A 40 -10.10 -9.69 -11.21
C GLY A 40 -9.02 -8.61 -11.05
N ARG A 41 -7.94 -8.76 -11.78
CA ARG A 41 -6.81 -7.86 -11.71
C ARG A 41 -7.12 -6.53 -12.39
N ILE A 42 -6.95 -5.42 -11.67
CA ILE A 42 -7.01 -4.10 -12.28
C ILE A 42 -5.69 -3.87 -13.02
N ASP A 43 -5.78 -3.39 -14.26
CA ASP A 43 -4.63 -2.91 -14.99
C ASP A 43 -4.02 -1.73 -14.24
N SER A 44 -2.78 -1.92 -13.79
CA SER A 44 -2.03 -0.94 -13.02
C SER A 44 -0.63 -0.80 -13.61
N PRO A 45 -0.05 0.39 -13.65
CA PRO A 45 1.33 0.58 -14.08
C PRO A 45 2.31 -0.24 -13.22
N PHE A 46 1.95 -0.56 -11.97
CA PHE A 46 2.73 -1.41 -11.09
C PHE A 46 2.71 -2.90 -11.45
N CYS A 47 2.04 -3.27 -12.53
CA CYS A 47 1.95 -4.64 -13.02
C CYS A 47 2.85 -4.93 -14.23
N ASP A 48 3.43 -3.91 -14.84
CA ASP A 48 4.33 -4.02 -15.99
C ASP A 48 5.53 -3.09 -15.82
N ALA A 49 6.75 -3.68 -15.79
CA ALA A 49 7.97 -2.93 -15.51
C ALA A 49 8.29 -1.88 -16.58
N SER A 50 7.94 -2.12 -17.84
CA SER A 50 8.18 -1.18 -18.92
C SER A 50 7.24 0.02 -18.83
N VAL A 51 5.97 -0.22 -18.51
CA VAL A 51 4.96 0.81 -18.30
C VAL A 51 5.33 1.64 -17.07
N LEU A 52 5.66 0.99 -15.96
CA LEU A 52 6.08 1.67 -14.74
C LEU A 52 7.29 2.57 -14.98
N ALA A 53 8.32 2.05 -15.64
CA ALA A 53 9.53 2.82 -15.94
C ALA A 53 9.27 3.99 -16.89
N ALA A 54 8.32 3.85 -17.83
CA ALA A 54 7.94 4.92 -18.76
C ALA A 54 7.15 6.05 -18.07
N LEU A 55 6.35 5.73 -17.06
CA LEU A 55 5.57 6.68 -16.28
C LEU A 55 6.36 7.33 -15.13
N TRP A 56 7.56 6.82 -14.85
CA TRP A 56 8.39 7.31 -13.74
C TRP A 56 8.79 8.76 -13.95
N ARG A 57 8.57 9.60 -12.96
CA ARG A 57 9.00 11.01 -12.91
C ARG A 57 10.11 11.18 -11.86
N ASN A 58 10.89 12.24 -12.01
CA ASN A 58 11.87 12.64 -11.01
C ASN A 58 11.38 13.93 -10.32
N PRO A 59 11.21 13.97 -8.98
CA PRO A 59 11.44 12.88 -8.02
C PRO A 59 10.52 11.65 -8.26
N ASN A 60 10.72 10.60 -7.50
CA ASN A 60 10.14 9.25 -7.62
C ASN A 60 8.60 9.21 -7.58
N VAL A 61 7.95 9.85 -8.53
CA VAL A 61 6.49 9.98 -8.63
C VAL A 61 5.98 9.25 -9.86
N VAL A 62 4.94 8.44 -9.67
CA VAL A 62 4.20 7.76 -10.74
C VAL A 62 2.72 8.07 -10.57
N GLY A 63 2.10 8.68 -11.60
CA GLY A 63 0.67 9.01 -11.56
C GLY A 63 0.25 9.99 -10.46
N GLY A 64 1.17 10.82 -9.93
CA GLY A 64 0.92 11.74 -8.81
C GLY A 64 1.26 11.14 -7.44
N GLU A 65 1.58 9.86 -7.36
CA GLU A 65 1.90 9.16 -6.14
C GLU A 65 3.41 8.97 -5.98
N GLU A 66 3.91 9.18 -4.78
CA GLU A 66 5.29 8.89 -4.41
C GLU A 66 5.46 7.42 -4.08
N VAL A 67 6.51 6.80 -4.56
CA VAL A 67 6.75 5.36 -4.42
C VAL A 67 7.81 5.09 -3.36
N LEU A 68 7.49 4.25 -2.39
CA LEU A 68 8.39 3.72 -1.37
C LEU A 68 8.60 2.23 -1.58
N VAL A 69 9.80 1.76 -1.27
CA VAL A 69 10.12 0.33 -1.26
C VAL A 69 10.68 -0.10 0.09
N ALA A 70 10.34 -1.31 0.49
CA ALA A 70 11.02 -2.03 1.57
C ALA A 70 12.06 -2.96 0.94
N GLU A 71 13.30 -2.80 1.34
CA GLU A 71 14.44 -3.57 0.87
C GLU A 71 14.98 -4.47 1.99
N MET A 72 15.29 -5.69 1.66
CA MET A 72 15.93 -6.68 2.52
C MET A 72 17.00 -7.43 1.72
N ASP A 73 18.24 -7.41 2.18
CA ASP A 73 19.37 -8.06 1.50
C ASP A 73 19.50 -7.69 0.01
N GLY A 74 19.30 -6.39 -0.31
CA GLY A 74 19.38 -5.89 -1.68
C GLY A 74 18.20 -6.27 -2.58
N ARG A 75 17.11 -6.82 -2.02
CA ARG A 75 15.90 -7.20 -2.77
C ARG A 75 14.71 -6.40 -2.30
N ILE A 76 13.86 -6.01 -3.23
CA ILE A 76 12.58 -5.37 -2.90
C ILE A 76 11.62 -6.45 -2.39
N VAL A 77 11.13 -6.26 -1.17
CA VAL A 77 10.24 -7.20 -0.47
C VAL A 77 8.87 -6.61 -0.13
N GLY A 78 8.67 -5.36 -0.44
CA GLY A 78 7.40 -4.65 -0.30
C GLY A 78 7.45 -3.29 -0.99
N CYS A 79 6.30 -2.75 -1.32
CA CYS A 79 6.18 -1.39 -1.85
C CYS A 79 4.91 -0.72 -1.34
N ALA A 80 4.94 0.60 -1.33
CA ALA A 80 3.80 1.44 -1.02
C ALA A 80 3.80 2.69 -1.89
N THR A 81 2.63 3.24 -2.14
CA THR A 81 2.49 4.55 -2.77
C THR A 81 1.80 5.51 -1.82
N VAL A 82 2.27 6.74 -1.80
CA VAL A 82 1.83 7.78 -0.87
C VAL A 82 1.48 9.04 -1.64
N GLU A 83 0.38 9.67 -1.28
CA GLU A 83 -0.02 10.97 -1.79
C GLU A 83 -0.15 11.98 -0.67
N ASP A 84 0.39 13.18 -0.87
CA ASP A 84 0.22 14.31 0.05
C ASP A 84 -1.14 14.98 -0.21
N ARG A 85 -2.03 14.90 0.77
CA ARG A 85 -3.37 15.51 0.76
C ARG A 85 -3.42 16.81 1.60
N GLY A 86 -2.29 17.47 1.80
CA GLY A 86 -2.18 18.68 2.59
C GLY A 86 -2.03 18.38 4.08
N GLY A 87 -3.13 18.30 4.84
CA GLY A 87 -3.10 18.02 6.27
C GLY A 87 -2.82 16.56 6.63
N GLU A 88 -2.80 15.66 5.67
CA GLU A 88 -2.63 14.22 5.86
C GLU A 88 -1.83 13.58 4.73
N LEU A 89 -1.22 12.42 5.00
CA LEU A 89 -0.67 11.55 3.97
C LEU A 89 -1.65 10.42 3.71
N GLU A 90 -1.94 10.14 2.44
CA GLU A 90 -2.71 8.97 2.04
C GLU A 90 -1.79 7.84 1.60
N LEU A 91 -1.91 6.68 2.24
CA LEU A 91 -1.40 5.42 1.75
C LEU A 91 -2.36 4.90 0.67
N VAL A 92 -2.02 5.17 -0.59
CA VAL A 92 -2.88 4.82 -1.73
C VAL A 92 -2.81 3.33 -2.01
N ASN A 93 -1.61 2.75 -1.96
CA ASN A 93 -1.40 1.33 -2.16
C ASN A 93 -0.30 0.80 -1.24
N ILE A 94 -0.40 -0.46 -0.86
CA ILE A 94 0.62 -1.21 -0.13
C ILE A 94 0.57 -2.67 -0.55
N ASP A 95 1.70 -3.19 -0.99
CA ASP A 95 1.85 -4.56 -1.45
C ASP A 95 3.03 -5.27 -0.77
N VAL A 96 2.78 -6.50 -0.35
CA VAL A 96 3.78 -7.44 0.15
C VAL A 96 3.53 -8.80 -0.50
N PRO A 97 4.53 -9.45 -1.10
CA PRO A 97 4.37 -10.77 -1.68
C PRO A 97 3.75 -11.76 -0.70
N LEU A 98 2.84 -12.60 -1.17
CA LEU A 98 2.11 -13.58 -0.34
C LEU A 98 3.03 -14.41 0.55
N GLN A 99 4.14 -14.90 -0.01
CA GLN A 99 5.12 -15.72 0.71
C GLN A 99 5.90 -14.94 1.80
N LEU A 100 5.82 -13.62 1.79
CA LEU A 100 6.49 -12.73 2.76
C LEU A 100 5.49 -12.04 3.71
N GLN A 101 4.20 -12.22 3.52
CA GLN A 101 3.17 -11.68 4.43
C GLN A 101 3.29 -12.32 5.81
N GLY A 102 2.80 -11.62 6.84
CA GLY A 102 2.90 -12.07 8.23
C GLY A 102 4.29 -11.94 8.87
N ARG A 103 5.27 -11.32 8.18
CA ARG A 103 6.63 -11.09 8.68
C ARG A 103 6.90 -9.64 9.11
N GLY A 104 5.85 -8.82 9.17
CA GLY A 104 5.95 -7.43 9.63
C GLY A 104 6.34 -6.40 8.56
N ILE A 105 6.58 -6.80 7.30
CA ILE A 105 7.02 -5.90 6.21
C ILE A 105 5.98 -4.79 5.98
N GLY A 106 4.70 -5.15 5.86
CA GLY A 106 3.63 -4.17 5.69
C GLY A 106 3.55 -3.19 6.87
N THR A 107 3.70 -3.69 8.09
CA THR A 107 3.72 -2.85 9.30
C THR A 107 4.89 -1.87 9.29
N ILE A 108 6.06 -2.29 8.84
CA ILE A 108 7.25 -1.42 8.72
C ILE A 108 7.00 -0.31 7.70
N LEU A 109 6.42 -0.64 6.54
CA LEU A 109 6.04 0.36 5.52
C LEU A 109 5.06 1.38 6.08
N VAL A 110 3.99 0.93 6.76
CA VAL A 110 2.98 1.84 7.35
C VAL A 110 3.62 2.75 8.40
N ARG A 111 4.42 2.20 9.31
CA ARG A 111 5.12 2.99 10.34
C ARG A 111 6.06 4.02 9.76
N SER A 112 6.78 3.69 8.69
CA SER A 112 7.65 4.64 7.99
C SER A 112 6.86 5.84 7.44
N VAL A 113 5.66 5.61 6.90
CA VAL A 113 4.77 6.69 6.44
C VAL A 113 4.22 7.49 7.61
N GLU A 114 3.84 6.85 8.72
CA GLU A 114 3.38 7.54 9.93
C GLU A 114 4.47 8.42 10.54
N GLU A 115 5.71 7.93 10.62
CA GLU A 115 6.87 8.71 11.10
C GLU A 115 7.14 9.92 10.21
N ARG A 116 7.11 9.73 8.90
CA ARG A 116 7.22 10.82 7.93
C ARG A 116 6.10 11.85 8.11
N ALA A 117 4.87 11.39 8.23
CA ALA A 117 3.72 12.28 8.44
C ALA A 117 3.87 13.12 9.71
N ARG A 118 4.35 12.53 10.82
CA ARG A 118 4.66 13.28 12.05
C ARG A 118 5.77 14.30 11.83
N ALA A 119 6.85 13.92 11.17
CA ALA A 119 7.97 14.81 10.86
C ALA A 119 7.56 15.99 9.97
N GLU A 120 6.58 15.80 9.10
CA GLU A 120 6.01 16.83 8.22
C GLU A 120 4.87 17.63 8.88
N GLY A 121 4.51 17.34 10.13
CA GLY A 121 3.44 18.04 10.87
C GLY A 121 2.04 17.70 10.35
N LYS A 122 1.85 16.54 9.74
CA LYS A 122 0.55 16.06 9.29
C LYS A 122 -0.31 15.64 10.49
N GLN A 123 -1.62 15.79 10.37
CA GLN A 123 -2.56 15.44 11.42
C GLN A 123 -2.90 13.95 11.44
N ALA A 124 -2.88 13.30 10.28
CA ALA A 124 -3.30 11.92 10.12
C ALA A 124 -2.60 11.21 8.95
N VAL A 125 -2.69 9.89 8.99
CA VAL A 125 -2.50 9.03 7.81
C VAL A 125 -3.83 8.37 7.47
N THR A 126 -4.18 8.38 6.19
CA THR A 126 -5.39 7.75 5.66
C THR A 126 -5.02 6.59 4.75
N ALA A 127 -5.94 5.65 4.60
CA ALA A 127 -5.82 4.50 3.72
C ALA A 127 -7.20 4.05 3.27
N GLY A 128 -7.24 3.10 2.36
CA GLY A 128 -8.46 2.44 1.93
C GLY A 128 -8.29 0.92 1.87
N THR A 129 -9.38 0.21 1.99
CA THR A 129 -9.50 -1.20 1.61
C THR A 129 -10.85 -1.43 0.96
N SER A 130 -11.10 -2.61 0.44
CA SER A 130 -12.29 -2.86 -0.36
C SER A 130 -13.33 -3.69 0.38
N ARG A 131 -14.57 -3.53 -0.04
CA ARG A 131 -15.66 -4.46 0.21
C ARG A 131 -16.20 -4.91 -1.15
N ASN A 132 -16.25 -6.21 -1.38
CA ASN A 132 -16.74 -6.75 -2.64
C ASN A 132 -18.27 -6.62 -2.79
N ALA A 133 -18.78 -6.92 -3.98
CA ALA A 133 -20.22 -6.86 -4.28
C ALA A 133 -21.08 -7.78 -3.41
N ALA A 134 -20.51 -8.84 -2.83
CA ALA A 134 -21.19 -9.73 -1.87
C ALA A 134 -21.19 -9.17 -0.44
N GLY A 135 -20.63 -7.96 -0.21
CA GLY A 135 -20.58 -7.32 1.09
C GLY A 135 -19.44 -7.80 2.00
N VAL A 136 -18.50 -8.58 1.48
CA VAL A 136 -17.36 -9.10 2.24
C VAL A 136 -16.20 -8.12 2.18
N ALA A 137 -15.69 -7.69 3.35
CA ALA A 137 -14.51 -6.85 3.43
C ALA A 137 -13.25 -7.65 3.06
N TRP A 138 -12.31 -6.98 2.41
CA TRP A 138 -11.01 -7.54 2.11
C TRP A 138 -10.26 -7.94 3.40
N LYS A 139 -9.49 -9.01 3.32
CA LYS A 139 -8.75 -9.60 4.46
C LYS A 139 -7.80 -8.64 5.18
N SER A 140 -7.43 -7.53 4.58
CA SER A 140 -6.56 -6.53 5.20
C SER A 140 -7.27 -5.66 6.26
N LEU A 141 -8.61 -5.60 6.28
CA LEU A 141 -9.33 -4.71 7.20
C LEU A 141 -8.98 -4.95 8.68
N PRO A 142 -8.97 -6.19 9.22
CA PRO A 142 -8.58 -6.44 10.61
C PRO A 142 -7.14 -6.02 10.91
N TRP A 143 -6.24 -6.17 9.95
CA TRP A 143 -4.85 -5.75 10.09
C TRP A 143 -4.72 -4.24 10.21
N TRP A 144 -5.43 -3.46 9.38
CA TRP A 144 -5.49 -2.01 9.48
C TRP A 144 -6.03 -1.56 10.85
N GLN A 145 -7.11 -2.21 11.32
CA GLN A 145 -7.69 -1.92 12.63
C GLN A 145 -6.71 -2.22 13.77
N HIS A 146 -5.95 -3.32 13.65
CA HIS A 146 -4.89 -3.65 14.61
C HIS A 146 -3.77 -2.59 14.64
N LEU A 147 -3.47 -1.95 13.52
CA LEU A 147 -2.51 -0.84 13.45
C LEU A 147 -3.07 0.49 13.99
N GLY A 148 -4.34 0.52 14.43
CA GLY A 148 -4.99 1.69 15.02
C GLY A 148 -5.73 2.58 14.01
N TYR A 149 -5.97 2.09 12.79
CA TYR A 149 -6.81 2.78 11.81
C TYR A 149 -8.28 2.52 12.09
N LEU A 150 -9.07 3.59 12.10
CA LEU A 150 -10.51 3.52 12.28
C LEU A 150 -11.22 3.69 10.94
N VAL A 151 -12.29 2.94 10.74
CA VAL A 151 -13.19 3.14 9.61
C VAL A 151 -13.93 4.45 9.79
N THR A 152 -13.83 5.35 8.83
CA THR A 152 -14.55 6.63 8.84
C THR A 152 -15.88 6.53 8.10
N HIS A 153 -15.88 5.91 6.94
CA HIS A 153 -17.08 5.70 6.11
C HIS A 153 -16.78 4.67 5.01
N GLU A 154 -17.80 4.28 4.29
CA GLU A 154 -17.70 3.49 3.06
C GLU A 154 -18.34 4.27 1.92
N GLU A 155 -17.73 4.21 0.74
CA GLU A 155 -18.18 4.96 -0.42
C GLU A 155 -18.08 4.16 -1.72
N GLU A 156 -18.89 4.52 -2.69
CA GLU A 156 -18.67 4.22 -4.09
C GLU A 156 -18.04 5.45 -4.74
N ASN A 157 -16.96 5.26 -5.46
CA ASN A 157 -16.25 6.32 -6.16
C ASN A 157 -15.93 5.89 -7.60
N GLU A 158 -15.23 6.71 -8.35
CA GLU A 158 -14.87 6.41 -9.73
C GLU A 158 -14.06 5.11 -9.83
N TRP A 159 -13.12 4.92 -8.91
CA TRP A 159 -12.31 3.72 -8.83
C TRP A 159 -13.15 2.46 -8.58
N THR A 160 -14.01 2.44 -7.56
CA THR A 160 -14.86 1.28 -7.27
C THR A 160 -15.85 0.99 -8.39
N ARG A 161 -16.38 2.01 -9.04
CA ARG A 161 -17.27 1.84 -10.23
C ARG A 161 -16.53 1.24 -11.42
N SER A 162 -15.24 1.53 -11.59
CA SER A 162 -14.42 0.92 -12.65
C SER A 162 -14.19 -0.58 -12.41
N ILE A 163 -14.24 -1.02 -11.17
CA ILE A 163 -14.10 -2.44 -10.78
C ILE A 163 -15.39 -3.21 -11.06
N GLY A 164 -16.52 -2.67 -10.63
CA GLY A 164 -17.82 -3.30 -10.84
C GLY A 164 -18.92 -2.77 -9.94
N PRO A 165 -20.17 -3.10 -10.24
CA PRO A 165 -21.30 -2.66 -9.44
C PRO A 165 -21.27 -3.29 -8.04
N GLY A 166 -21.60 -2.48 -7.01
CA GLY A 166 -21.67 -2.94 -5.62
C GLY A 166 -20.32 -3.05 -4.88
N VAL A 167 -19.21 -2.78 -5.56
CA VAL A 167 -17.91 -2.65 -4.89
C VAL A 167 -17.84 -1.32 -4.16
N ARG A 168 -17.36 -1.33 -2.92
CA ARG A 168 -17.22 -0.15 -2.08
C ARG A 168 -15.79 0.00 -1.57
N GLU A 169 -15.36 1.20 -1.37
CA GLU A 169 -14.13 1.51 -0.65
C GLU A 169 -14.45 1.75 0.83
N ILE A 170 -13.72 1.06 1.70
CA ILE A 170 -13.74 1.28 3.14
C ILE A 170 -12.62 2.27 3.44
N ARG A 171 -12.98 3.49 3.83
CA ARG A 171 -12.02 4.56 4.16
C ARG A 171 -11.56 4.43 5.60
N LEU A 172 -10.26 4.54 5.78
CA LEU A 172 -9.55 4.33 7.04
C LEU A 172 -8.74 5.57 7.39
N ARG A 173 -8.67 5.90 8.68
CA ARG A 173 -7.91 7.04 9.19
C ARG A 173 -7.28 6.73 10.53
N LYS A 174 -6.04 7.15 10.71
CA LYS A 174 -5.34 7.17 12.00
C LYS A 174 -4.88 8.58 12.30
N GLU A 175 -5.38 9.13 13.40
CA GLU A 175 -4.90 10.41 13.91
C GLU A 175 -3.48 10.25 14.46
N LEU A 176 -2.62 11.20 14.12
CA LEU A 176 -1.27 11.29 14.65
C LEU A 176 -1.32 12.27 15.82
N LEU A 177 -1.11 11.75 17.03
CA LEU A 177 -1.04 12.60 18.21
C LEU A 177 0.13 13.56 18.03
N THR A 178 -0.14 14.87 18.08
CA THR A 178 0.87 15.90 18.29
C THR A 178 1.23 15.88 19.78
N GLU A 179 2.48 15.52 20.09
CA GLU A 179 3.04 15.76 21.42
C GLU A 179 3.21 17.27 21.67
#